data_f088127be407ab1503b30e309b86bdf2
#
_entry.id   f088127be407ab1503b30e309b86bdf2
#
_cell.length_a   1.000
_cell.length_b   1.000
_cell.length_c   1.000
_cell.angle_alpha   90.00
_cell.angle_beta   90.00
_cell.angle_gamma   90.00
#
_symmetry.space_group_name_H-M   'P 1'
#
loop_
_entity.id
_entity.type
_entity.pdbx_description
1 polymer ?
#
loop_
_entity_poly.entity_id
_entity_poly.type
_entity_poly.pdbx_seq_one_letter_code
_entity_poly.pdbx_strand_id
1 'polypeptide(L)'
;MKISSPSAGLVVAVIGSLSFGTSGAFIKPLLEAGWSPSAAVTARVLVGGLVLLPLALVSLRGSWPALWRARWRVLAMALAGVSATQFFYFAAIQTIPVATAALIELLAPLLLVGVVWVMTRRIPHALVLVGSLFAVGGLVLVVGPGAIRAVDPLGLAFAACAMVGCAIYFVIAARPSDGLPPVGFAAAGLVLGGLVLGGLGVTGVLPLSATFGPVPLAGTALPWWVPLVIVAVVSTALAYVAGITSAEVLGSRLASFVSLLEVVFAALFAWLLLGEQLTPLQLLGGALILGGIAAVRAAGSENAVPATLEPLIPVPLMDAGVVEPATALDR
;
A
#
# COMPACT_ATOMS: atom_id res chain seq x y z
N MET A 1 18.70 6.81 -10.05
CA MET A 1 18.06 7.11 -11.34
C MET A 1 16.69 7.71 -11.02
N LYS A 2 16.46 9.01 -11.30
CA LYS A 2 15.13 9.62 -11.06
C LYS A 2 14.21 9.22 -12.21
N ILE A 3 13.18 8.47 -11.88
CA ILE A 3 12.10 8.16 -12.84
C ILE A 3 11.22 9.40 -12.92
N SER A 4 11.21 10.06 -14.08
CA SER A 4 10.47 11.31 -14.28
C SER A 4 9.38 11.21 -15.36
N SER A 5 9.36 10.13 -16.15
CA SER A 5 8.35 9.97 -17.18
C SER A 5 7.10 9.24 -16.64
N PRO A 6 5.88 9.70 -16.98
CA PRO A 6 4.64 9.03 -16.56
C PRO A 6 4.54 7.58 -17.03
N SER A 7 5.10 7.25 -18.22
CA SER A 7 5.12 5.89 -18.73
C SER A 7 6.02 4.98 -17.89
N ALA A 8 7.20 5.44 -17.47
CA ALA A 8 8.07 4.70 -16.56
C ALA A 8 7.43 4.54 -15.18
N GLY A 9 6.76 5.58 -14.67
CA GLY A 9 5.98 5.50 -13.44
C GLY A 9 4.90 4.43 -13.49
N LEU A 10 4.20 4.30 -14.63
CA LEU A 10 3.19 3.26 -14.83
C LEU A 10 3.80 1.85 -14.83
N VAL A 11 4.92 1.65 -15.51
CA VAL A 11 5.63 0.35 -15.50
C VAL A 11 6.03 -0.03 -14.08
N VAL A 12 6.57 0.91 -13.31
CA VAL A 12 6.93 0.68 -11.90
C VAL A 12 5.69 0.38 -11.05
N ALA A 13 4.55 1.05 -11.28
CA ALA A 13 3.30 0.76 -10.60
C ALA A 13 2.81 -0.68 -10.90
N VAL A 14 2.88 -1.11 -12.15
CA VAL A 14 2.51 -2.48 -12.56
C VAL A 14 3.45 -3.51 -11.90
N ILE A 15 4.77 -3.24 -11.87
CA ILE A 15 5.73 -4.10 -11.15
C ILE A 15 5.38 -4.16 -9.67
N GLY A 16 5.03 -3.03 -9.04
CA GLY A 16 4.58 -3.00 -7.66
C GLY A 16 3.34 -3.85 -7.42
N SER A 17 2.31 -3.69 -8.26
CA SER A 17 1.07 -4.47 -8.17
C SER A 17 1.30 -5.97 -8.42
N LEU A 18 2.14 -6.33 -9.39
CA LEU A 18 2.56 -7.71 -9.63
C LEU A 18 3.24 -8.29 -8.38
N SER A 19 4.15 -7.52 -7.79
CA SER A 19 4.90 -7.94 -6.60
C SER A 19 3.97 -8.12 -5.40
N PHE A 20 3.06 -7.19 -5.13
CA PHE A 20 2.05 -7.35 -4.07
C PHE A 20 1.14 -8.55 -4.32
N GLY A 21 0.71 -8.77 -5.57
CA GLY A 21 -0.14 -9.88 -5.96
C GLY A 21 0.44 -11.28 -5.69
N THR A 22 1.77 -11.42 -5.59
CA THR A 22 2.40 -12.69 -5.19
C THR A 22 2.14 -13.04 -3.72
N SER A 23 1.79 -12.06 -2.87
CA SER A 23 1.72 -12.20 -1.42
C SER A 23 0.80 -13.34 -0.99
N GLY A 24 -0.43 -13.41 -1.54
CA GLY A 24 -1.42 -14.43 -1.16
C GLY A 24 -0.93 -15.86 -1.41
N ALA A 25 -0.35 -16.10 -2.57
CA ALA A 25 0.12 -17.42 -2.97
C ALA A 25 1.25 -17.97 -2.08
N PHE A 26 2.09 -17.08 -1.54
CA PHE A 26 3.21 -17.49 -0.67
C PHE A 26 2.86 -17.41 0.83
N ILE A 27 1.90 -16.57 1.25
CA ILE A 27 1.45 -16.52 2.65
C ILE A 27 0.50 -17.68 2.98
N LYS A 28 -0.40 -18.06 2.07
CA LYS A 28 -1.41 -19.12 2.30
C LYS A 28 -0.80 -20.40 2.87
N PRO A 29 0.28 -20.97 2.31
CA PRO A 29 0.91 -22.16 2.87
C PRO A 29 1.42 -22.00 4.31
N LEU A 30 1.89 -20.79 4.69
CA LEU A 30 2.30 -20.51 6.07
C LEU A 30 1.10 -20.49 7.01
N LEU A 31 -0.02 -19.89 6.59
CA LEU A 31 -1.26 -19.87 7.38
C LEU A 31 -1.82 -21.27 7.58
N GLU A 32 -1.83 -22.08 6.53
CA GLU A 32 -2.26 -23.49 6.58
C GLU A 32 -1.35 -24.34 7.48
N ALA A 33 -0.07 -23.99 7.60
CA ALA A 33 0.87 -24.62 8.52
C ALA A 33 0.72 -24.16 9.99
N GLY A 34 -0.19 -23.21 10.29
CA GLY A 34 -0.49 -22.74 11.65
C GLY A 34 0.10 -21.39 12.04
N TRP A 35 0.62 -20.62 11.08
CA TRP A 35 0.95 -19.21 11.33
C TRP A 35 -0.33 -18.38 11.48
N SER A 36 -0.36 -17.50 12.48
CA SER A 36 -1.41 -16.48 12.51
C SER A 36 -1.17 -15.42 11.41
N PRO A 37 -2.24 -14.85 10.84
CA PRO A 37 -2.11 -13.78 9.83
C PRO A 37 -1.25 -12.61 10.33
N SER A 38 -1.41 -12.21 11.59
CA SER A 38 -0.64 -11.14 12.23
C SER A 38 0.85 -11.48 12.36
N ALA A 39 1.20 -12.74 12.71
CA ALA A 39 2.60 -13.18 12.75
C ALA A 39 3.24 -13.14 11.36
N ALA A 40 2.54 -13.65 10.34
CA ALA A 40 3.02 -13.65 8.96
C ALA A 40 3.29 -12.24 8.45
N VAL A 41 2.37 -11.29 8.73
CA VAL A 41 2.54 -9.89 8.32
C VAL A 41 3.60 -9.16 9.12
N THR A 42 3.65 -9.32 10.43
CA THR A 42 4.71 -8.73 11.24
C THR A 42 6.08 -9.21 10.75
N ALA A 43 6.24 -10.51 10.52
CA ALA A 43 7.48 -11.09 10.02
C ALA A 43 7.84 -10.55 8.63
N ARG A 44 6.90 -10.53 7.66
CA ARG A 44 7.18 -10.03 6.30
C ARG A 44 7.57 -8.56 6.28
N VAL A 45 6.91 -7.72 7.11
CA VAL A 45 7.17 -6.28 7.17
C VAL A 45 8.54 -6.01 7.79
N LEU A 46 8.87 -6.68 8.90
CA LEU A 46 10.17 -6.56 9.55
C LEU A 46 11.30 -7.07 8.66
N VAL A 47 11.17 -8.28 8.12
CA VAL A 47 12.20 -8.86 7.24
C VAL A 47 12.35 -8.05 5.97
N GLY A 48 11.24 -7.60 5.35
CA GLY A 48 11.27 -6.73 4.18
C GLY A 48 11.98 -5.39 4.44
N GLY A 49 11.70 -4.77 5.57
CA GLY A 49 12.38 -3.56 6.02
C GLY A 49 13.89 -3.79 6.25
N LEU A 50 14.25 -4.88 6.90
CA LEU A 50 15.65 -5.24 7.16
C LEU A 50 16.42 -5.57 5.89
N VAL A 51 15.79 -6.24 4.91
CA VAL A 51 16.38 -6.52 3.58
C VAL A 51 16.66 -5.22 2.82
N LEU A 52 15.78 -4.23 2.95
CA LEU A 52 16.03 -2.92 2.34
C LEU A 52 17.10 -2.10 3.08
N LEU A 53 17.40 -2.41 4.33
CA LEU A 53 18.26 -1.58 5.17
C LEU A 53 19.66 -1.32 4.57
N PRO A 54 20.39 -2.31 4.03
CA PRO A 54 21.69 -2.06 3.40
C PRO A 54 21.59 -1.09 2.22
N LEU A 55 20.58 -1.27 1.35
CA LEU A 55 20.32 -0.39 0.21
C LEU A 55 19.89 1.02 0.68
N ALA A 56 19.07 1.09 1.72
CA ALA A 56 18.65 2.35 2.34
C ALA A 56 19.84 3.12 2.91
N LEU A 57 20.72 2.46 3.65
CA LEU A 57 21.93 3.08 4.22
C LEU A 57 22.86 3.62 3.12
N VAL A 58 23.02 2.88 2.03
CA VAL A 58 23.81 3.35 0.87
C VAL A 58 23.12 4.54 0.19
N SER A 59 21.80 4.47 -0.05
CA SER A 59 21.04 5.53 -0.72
C SER A 59 20.90 6.80 0.10
N LEU A 60 20.97 6.69 1.42
CA LEU A 60 20.91 7.81 2.38
C LEU A 60 22.27 8.46 2.61
N ARG A 61 23.37 7.97 2.02
CA ARG A 61 24.68 8.61 2.12
C ARG A 61 24.59 10.04 1.58
N GLY A 62 24.76 11.04 2.44
CA GLY A 62 24.58 12.45 2.11
C GLY A 62 23.11 12.96 2.18
N SER A 63 22.13 12.10 2.39
CA SER A 63 20.71 12.46 2.46
C SER A 63 20.08 12.27 3.86
N TRP A 64 20.86 12.03 4.90
CA TRP A 64 20.38 11.92 6.29
C TRP A 64 19.57 13.13 6.76
N PRO A 65 19.97 14.40 6.42
CA PRO A 65 19.15 15.54 6.76
C PRO A 65 17.75 15.51 6.11
N ALA A 66 17.62 14.92 4.91
CA ALA A 66 16.32 14.76 4.26
C ALA A 66 15.43 13.77 5.02
N LEU A 67 15.99 12.64 5.49
CA LEU A 67 15.27 11.69 6.34
C LEU A 67 14.79 12.35 7.64
N TRP A 68 15.65 13.14 8.29
CA TRP A 68 15.29 13.85 9.52
C TRP A 68 14.21 14.92 9.29
N ARG A 69 14.29 15.68 8.21
CA ARG A 69 13.23 16.62 7.81
C ARG A 69 11.90 15.89 7.54
N ALA A 70 11.97 14.72 6.91
CA ALA A 70 10.80 13.90 6.60
C ALA A 70 10.34 12.99 7.75
N ARG A 71 10.90 13.11 8.98
CA ARG A 71 10.61 12.20 10.10
C ARG A 71 9.13 12.00 10.40
N TRP A 72 8.32 13.07 10.32
CA TRP A 72 6.88 13.00 10.52
C TRP A 72 6.16 12.26 9.39
N ARG A 73 6.64 12.44 8.16
CA ARG A 73 6.16 11.69 7.00
C ARG A 73 6.49 10.20 7.11
N VAL A 74 7.70 9.87 7.55
CA VAL A 74 8.13 8.48 7.84
C VAL A 74 7.28 7.90 8.95
N LEU A 75 7.07 8.63 10.03
CA LEU A 75 6.24 8.18 11.15
C LEU A 75 4.78 7.98 10.72
N ALA A 76 4.20 8.90 9.96
CA ALA A 76 2.87 8.76 9.42
C ALA A 76 2.74 7.56 8.47
N MET A 77 3.75 7.29 7.63
CA MET A 77 3.80 6.10 6.80
C MET A 77 3.86 4.83 7.66
N ALA A 78 4.73 4.79 8.66
CA ALA A 78 4.89 3.63 9.54
C ALA A 78 3.61 3.34 10.34
N LEU A 79 3.00 4.37 10.95
CA LEU A 79 1.85 4.22 11.81
C LEU A 79 0.54 4.03 11.03
N ALA A 80 0.25 4.90 10.06
CA ALA A 80 -1.00 4.86 9.31
C ALA A 80 -0.92 3.96 8.08
N GLY A 81 0.09 4.16 7.22
CA GLY A 81 0.23 3.43 5.95
C GLY A 81 0.66 1.97 6.09
N VAL A 82 1.31 1.60 7.19
CA VAL A 82 1.76 0.22 7.43
C VAL A 82 1.03 -0.37 8.63
N SER A 83 1.31 0.12 9.85
CA SER A 83 0.84 -0.57 11.07
C SER A 83 -0.66 -0.54 11.25
N ALA A 84 -1.30 0.64 11.16
CA ALA A 84 -2.73 0.78 11.37
C ALA A 84 -3.53 0.06 10.28
N THR A 85 -3.13 0.18 9.01
CA THR A 85 -3.76 -0.55 7.89
C THR A 85 -3.78 -2.05 8.18
N GLN A 86 -2.65 -2.61 8.56
CA GLN A 86 -2.55 -4.05 8.86
C GLN A 86 -3.32 -4.42 10.13
N PHE A 87 -3.17 -3.61 11.21
CA PHE A 87 -3.90 -3.85 12.46
C PHE A 87 -5.42 -3.89 12.24
N PHE A 88 -5.97 -2.89 11.58
CA PHE A 88 -7.39 -2.82 11.34
C PHE A 88 -7.89 -3.88 10.36
N TYR A 89 -7.08 -4.23 9.34
CA TYR A 89 -7.38 -5.36 8.47
C TYR A 89 -7.51 -6.67 9.24
N PHE A 90 -6.55 -6.96 10.15
CA PHE A 90 -6.61 -8.17 10.97
C PHE A 90 -7.73 -8.14 12.01
N ALA A 91 -8.05 -6.99 12.57
CA ALA A 91 -9.21 -6.83 13.42
C ALA A 91 -10.52 -7.10 12.65
N ALA A 92 -10.62 -6.61 11.41
CA ALA A 92 -11.78 -6.85 10.56
C ALA A 92 -12.01 -8.34 10.27
N ILE A 93 -10.97 -9.06 9.86
CA ILE A 93 -11.09 -10.48 9.48
C ILE A 93 -11.40 -11.43 10.66
N GLN A 94 -11.38 -10.94 11.89
CA GLN A 94 -11.87 -11.69 13.04
C GLN A 94 -13.39 -11.86 13.03
N THR A 95 -14.11 -10.95 12.38
CA THR A 95 -15.57 -10.87 12.47
C THR A 95 -16.25 -10.90 11.09
N ILE A 96 -15.52 -10.59 10.01
CA ILE A 96 -16.02 -10.61 8.64
C ILE A 96 -15.12 -11.47 7.73
N PRO A 97 -15.66 -12.00 6.61
CA PRO A 97 -14.85 -12.77 5.66
C PRO A 97 -13.65 -11.97 5.13
N VAL A 98 -12.50 -12.64 4.98
CA VAL A 98 -11.26 -12.05 4.45
C VAL A 98 -11.50 -11.34 3.11
N ALA A 99 -12.28 -11.96 2.22
CA ALA A 99 -12.65 -11.40 0.93
C ALA A 99 -13.41 -10.07 1.06
N THR A 100 -14.31 -9.96 2.05
CA THR A 100 -15.04 -8.71 2.33
C THR A 100 -14.12 -7.62 2.85
N ALA A 101 -13.23 -7.95 3.79
CA ALA A 101 -12.27 -6.99 4.33
C ALA A 101 -11.33 -6.47 3.22
N ALA A 102 -10.79 -7.37 2.38
CA ALA A 102 -9.94 -7.01 1.25
C ALA A 102 -10.68 -6.15 0.22
N LEU A 103 -11.95 -6.49 -0.09
CA LEU A 103 -12.77 -5.70 -1.00
C LEU A 103 -12.91 -4.26 -0.49
N ILE A 104 -13.22 -4.07 0.80
CA ILE A 104 -13.39 -2.74 1.40
C ILE A 104 -12.06 -1.98 1.39
N GLU A 105 -10.95 -2.59 1.80
CA GLU A 105 -9.62 -1.96 1.80
C GLU A 105 -9.24 -1.46 0.39
N LEU A 106 -9.51 -2.27 -0.64
CA LEU A 106 -9.22 -1.96 -2.03
C LEU A 106 -10.15 -0.90 -2.65
N LEU A 107 -11.16 -0.42 -1.92
CA LEU A 107 -11.92 0.78 -2.30
C LEU A 107 -11.19 2.10 -1.99
N ALA A 108 -9.98 2.06 -1.45
CA ALA A 108 -9.17 3.26 -1.20
C ALA A 108 -9.07 4.25 -2.38
N PRO A 109 -8.99 3.84 -3.66
CA PRO A 109 -9.03 4.78 -4.80
C PRO A 109 -10.32 5.61 -4.85
N LEU A 110 -11.46 5.00 -4.52
CA LEU A 110 -12.75 5.71 -4.49
C LEU A 110 -12.79 6.71 -3.34
N LEU A 111 -12.28 6.31 -2.18
CA LEU A 111 -12.14 7.23 -1.04
C LEU A 111 -11.32 8.45 -1.45
N LEU A 112 -10.20 8.27 -2.16
CA LEU A 112 -9.38 9.38 -2.64
C LEU A 112 -10.13 10.28 -3.63
N VAL A 113 -10.87 9.70 -4.56
CA VAL A 113 -11.72 10.48 -5.49
C VAL A 113 -12.78 11.28 -4.73
N GLY A 114 -13.45 10.65 -3.76
CA GLY A 114 -14.46 11.29 -2.91
C GLY A 114 -13.89 12.43 -2.06
N VAL A 115 -12.74 12.23 -1.43
CA VAL A 115 -12.05 13.26 -0.63
C VAL A 115 -11.70 14.47 -1.50
N VAL A 116 -11.09 14.25 -2.67
CA VAL A 116 -10.76 15.34 -3.59
C VAL A 116 -12.02 16.07 -4.03
N TRP A 117 -13.10 15.37 -4.35
CA TRP A 117 -14.38 15.99 -4.71
C TRP A 117 -14.94 16.88 -3.60
N VAL A 118 -15.02 16.36 -2.37
CA VAL A 118 -15.53 17.13 -1.22
C VAL A 118 -14.68 18.38 -0.96
N MET A 119 -13.36 18.27 -1.05
CA MET A 119 -12.43 19.38 -0.78
C MET A 119 -12.44 20.44 -1.86
N THR A 120 -12.44 20.02 -3.13
CA THR A 120 -12.39 20.96 -4.27
C THR A 120 -13.75 21.50 -4.66
N ARG A 121 -14.84 20.85 -4.18
CA ARG A 121 -16.23 21.10 -4.62
C ARG A 121 -16.41 21.01 -6.15
N ARG A 122 -15.44 20.41 -6.86
CA ARG A 122 -15.51 20.19 -8.30
C ARG A 122 -15.88 18.74 -8.58
N ILE A 123 -16.88 18.52 -9.41
CA ILE A 123 -17.28 17.18 -9.84
C ILE A 123 -16.10 16.54 -10.59
N PRO A 124 -15.70 15.31 -10.25
CA PRO A 124 -14.64 14.61 -10.98
C PRO A 124 -14.99 14.48 -12.47
N HIS A 125 -13.96 14.42 -13.31
CA HIS A 125 -14.16 14.20 -14.75
C HIS A 125 -14.96 12.92 -15.00
N ALA A 126 -15.85 12.91 -16.01
CA ALA A 126 -16.72 11.78 -16.29
C ALA A 126 -15.97 10.45 -16.45
N LEU A 127 -14.78 10.48 -17.08
CA LEU A 127 -13.92 9.29 -17.23
C LEU A 127 -13.41 8.76 -15.89
N VAL A 128 -13.21 9.61 -14.88
CA VAL A 128 -12.85 9.16 -13.53
C VAL A 128 -14.01 8.43 -12.89
N LEU A 129 -15.23 8.96 -13.02
CA LEU A 129 -16.43 8.32 -12.48
C LEU A 129 -16.72 6.97 -13.17
N VAL A 130 -16.66 6.93 -14.49
CA VAL A 130 -16.84 5.70 -15.27
C VAL A 130 -15.74 4.69 -14.94
N GLY A 131 -14.49 5.14 -14.88
CA GLY A 131 -13.35 4.29 -14.50
C GLY A 131 -13.48 3.74 -13.09
N SER A 132 -13.96 4.55 -12.15
CA SER A 132 -14.26 4.12 -10.77
C SER A 132 -15.33 3.04 -10.74
N LEU A 133 -16.41 3.22 -11.50
CA LEU A 133 -17.49 2.23 -11.59
C LEU A 133 -17.00 0.90 -12.17
N PHE A 134 -16.21 0.94 -13.24
CA PHE A 134 -15.61 -0.27 -13.83
C PHE A 134 -14.64 -0.95 -12.88
N ALA A 135 -13.78 -0.18 -12.20
CA ALA A 135 -12.82 -0.72 -11.25
C ALA A 135 -13.50 -1.42 -10.07
N VAL A 136 -14.55 -0.81 -9.51
CA VAL A 136 -15.34 -1.41 -8.41
C VAL A 136 -16.11 -2.62 -8.88
N GLY A 137 -16.82 -2.52 -10.01
CA GLY A 137 -17.52 -3.66 -10.58
C GLY A 137 -16.58 -4.83 -10.86
N GLY A 138 -15.41 -4.55 -11.43
CA GLY A 138 -14.36 -5.54 -11.65
C GLY A 138 -13.83 -6.16 -10.35
N LEU A 139 -13.57 -5.34 -9.34
CA LEU A 139 -13.10 -5.80 -8.03
C LEU A 139 -14.11 -6.75 -7.37
N VAL A 140 -15.40 -6.40 -7.39
CA VAL A 140 -16.49 -7.25 -6.88
C VAL A 140 -16.52 -8.60 -7.61
N LEU A 141 -16.33 -8.61 -8.93
CA LEU A 141 -16.33 -9.85 -9.71
C LEU A 141 -15.10 -10.72 -9.44
N VAL A 142 -13.90 -10.11 -9.26
CA VAL A 142 -12.68 -10.87 -8.97
C VAL A 142 -12.72 -11.47 -7.56
N VAL A 143 -13.12 -10.68 -6.57
CA VAL A 143 -13.21 -11.13 -5.17
C VAL A 143 -14.36 -12.13 -4.98
N GLY A 144 -15.42 -11.99 -5.80
CA GLY A 144 -16.56 -12.92 -5.85
C GLY A 144 -17.73 -12.52 -4.95
N PRO A 145 -18.92 -13.09 -5.22
CA PRO A 145 -20.17 -12.72 -4.55
C PRO A 145 -20.20 -13.10 -3.06
N GLY A 146 -19.32 -14.00 -2.62
CA GLY A 146 -19.17 -14.35 -1.20
C GLY A 146 -18.69 -13.24 -0.30
N ALA A 147 -18.13 -12.17 -0.89
CA ALA A 147 -17.71 -10.97 -0.16
C ALA A 147 -18.89 -10.09 0.32
N ILE A 148 -20.10 -10.31 -0.23
CA ILE A 148 -21.28 -9.46 0.03
C ILE A 148 -22.29 -10.23 0.90
N ARG A 149 -21.83 -10.89 1.96
CA ARG A 149 -22.73 -11.56 2.92
C ARG A 149 -23.05 -10.65 4.10
N ALA A 150 -24.10 -11.00 4.87
CA ALA A 150 -24.40 -10.32 6.14
C ALA A 150 -23.15 -10.27 7.02
N VAL A 151 -22.72 -9.09 7.41
CA VAL A 151 -21.44 -8.84 8.05
C VAL A 151 -21.62 -8.08 9.34
N ASP A 152 -20.75 -8.36 10.30
CA ASP A 152 -20.72 -7.64 11.56
C ASP A 152 -20.35 -6.16 11.35
N PRO A 153 -21.14 -5.19 11.90
CA PRO A 153 -20.86 -3.77 11.77
C PRO A 153 -19.48 -3.34 12.31
N LEU A 154 -18.99 -4.00 13.36
CA LEU A 154 -17.66 -3.72 13.92
C LEU A 154 -16.56 -4.12 12.95
N GLY A 155 -16.68 -5.28 12.32
CA GLY A 155 -15.74 -5.73 11.27
C GLY A 155 -15.74 -4.79 10.06
N LEU A 156 -16.92 -4.28 9.66
CA LEU A 156 -17.01 -3.27 8.60
C LEU A 156 -16.30 -1.97 8.98
N ALA A 157 -16.46 -1.51 10.23
CA ALA A 157 -15.79 -0.32 10.72
C ALA A 157 -14.26 -0.50 10.70
N PHE A 158 -13.75 -1.65 11.13
CA PHE A 158 -12.32 -1.94 11.04
C PHE A 158 -11.82 -2.01 9.59
N ALA A 159 -12.55 -2.65 8.69
CA ALA A 159 -12.19 -2.67 7.26
C ALA A 159 -12.19 -1.25 6.66
N ALA A 160 -13.13 -0.41 7.03
CA ALA A 160 -13.14 1.01 6.64
C ALA A 160 -11.92 1.77 7.18
N CYS A 161 -11.50 1.49 8.41
CA CYS A 161 -10.26 2.06 8.96
C CYS A 161 -9.02 1.58 8.18
N ALA A 162 -8.96 0.31 7.77
CA ALA A 162 -7.90 -0.21 6.90
C ALA A 162 -7.89 0.51 5.55
N MET A 163 -9.05 0.70 4.92
CA MET A 163 -9.20 1.48 3.69
C MET A 163 -8.66 2.91 3.83
N VAL A 164 -8.98 3.58 4.94
CA VAL A 164 -8.44 4.93 5.24
C VAL A 164 -6.92 4.89 5.36
N GLY A 165 -6.36 3.90 6.06
CA GLY A 165 -4.92 3.70 6.17
C GLY A 165 -4.25 3.50 4.81
N CYS A 166 -4.86 2.68 3.93
CA CYS A 166 -4.40 2.48 2.56
C CYS A 166 -4.46 3.78 1.73
N ALA A 167 -5.53 4.56 1.86
CA ALA A 167 -5.63 5.87 1.20
C ALA A 167 -4.55 6.84 1.70
N ILE A 168 -4.29 6.88 3.01
CA ILE A 168 -3.22 7.69 3.62
C ILE A 168 -1.85 7.26 3.08
N TYR A 169 -1.60 5.94 2.93
CA TYR A 169 -0.39 5.43 2.29
C TYR A 169 -0.18 6.09 0.91
N PHE A 170 -1.18 6.07 0.02
CA PHE A 170 -1.06 6.66 -1.32
C PHE A 170 -0.85 8.17 -1.27
N VAL A 171 -1.54 8.89 -0.38
CA VAL A 171 -1.35 10.34 -0.21
C VAL A 171 0.09 10.67 0.24
N ILE A 172 0.61 9.94 1.22
CA ILE A 172 1.96 10.13 1.73
C ILE A 172 2.99 9.74 0.68
N ALA A 173 2.80 8.62 -0.01
CA ALA A 173 3.71 8.12 -1.04
C ALA A 173 3.80 9.07 -2.24
N ALA A 174 2.70 9.72 -2.61
CA ALA A 174 2.64 10.66 -3.74
C ALA A 174 3.28 12.03 -3.47
N ARG A 175 3.64 12.34 -2.22
CA ARG A 175 4.32 13.61 -1.92
C ARG A 175 5.73 13.64 -2.49
N PRO A 176 6.22 14.81 -2.96
CA PRO A 176 7.59 14.97 -3.42
C PRO A 176 8.61 14.46 -2.39
N SER A 177 9.66 13.84 -2.88
CA SER A 177 10.67 13.19 -2.02
C SER A 177 11.56 14.17 -1.25
N ASP A 178 11.68 15.45 -1.70
CA ASP A 178 12.53 16.49 -1.09
C ASP A 178 13.96 16.01 -0.79
N GLY A 179 14.48 15.15 -1.68
CA GLY A 179 15.80 14.54 -1.55
C GLY A 179 15.85 13.27 -0.71
N LEU A 180 14.73 12.77 -0.20
CA LEU A 180 14.67 11.48 0.48
C LEU A 180 14.49 10.35 -0.55
N PRO A 181 15.46 9.41 -0.68
CA PRO A 181 15.32 8.30 -1.62
C PRO A 181 14.14 7.39 -1.27
N PRO A 182 13.33 6.93 -2.26
CA PRO A 182 12.19 6.03 -2.02
C PRO A 182 12.56 4.76 -1.25
N VAL A 183 13.75 4.19 -1.50
CA VAL A 183 14.25 3.02 -0.77
C VAL A 183 14.47 3.34 0.71
N GLY A 184 15.06 4.49 1.03
CA GLY A 184 15.26 4.95 2.41
C GLY A 184 13.93 5.19 3.13
N PHE A 185 12.97 5.78 2.42
CA PHE A 185 11.62 6.01 2.94
C PHE A 185 10.87 4.71 3.20
N ALA A 186 10.90 3.76 2.23
CA ALA A 186 10.28 2.45 2.37
C ALA A 186 10.89 1.64 3.53
N ALA A 187 12.23 1.57 3.60
CA ALA A 187 12.91 0.84 4.67
C ALA A 187 12.55 1.39 6.05
N ALA A 188 12.62 2.71 6.23
CA ALA A 188 12.28 3.35 7.50
C ALA A 188 10.80 3.11 7.89
N GLY A 189 9.88 3.26 6.94
CA GLY A 189 8.45 3.00 7.15
C GLY A 189 8.15 1.55 7.54
N LEU A 190 8.77 0.59 6.83
CA LEU A 190 8.59 -0.85 7.10
C LEU A 190 9.22 -1.27 8.43
N VAL A 191 10.46 -0.84 8.72
CA VAL A 191 11.11 -1.19 10.00
C VAL A 191 10.32 -0.63 11.18
N LEU A 192 9.98 0.66 11.16
CA LEU A 192 9.20 1.27 12.23
C LEU A 192 7.79 0.67 12.34
N GLY A 193 7.12 0.46 11.21
CA GLY A 193 5.80 -0.18 11.18
C GLY A 193 5.82 -1.61 11.69
N GLY A 194 6.83 -2.39 11.30
CA GLY A 194 7.04 -3.75 11.78
C GLY A 194 7.35 -3.80 13.27
N LEU A 195 8.14 -2.85 13.81
CA LEU A 195 8.40 -2.74 15.25
C LEU A 195 7.11 -2.42 16.03
N VAL A 196 6.24 -1.56 15.49
CA VAL A 196 4.94 -1.28 16.11
C VAL A 196 4.06 -2.53 16.13
N LEU A 197 3.95 -3.24 14.99
CA LEU A 197 3.19 -4.50 14.92
C LEU A 197 3.76 -5.57 15.86
N GLY A 198 5.09 -5.71 15.90
CA GLY A 198 5.77 -6.61 16.82
C GLY A 198 5.51 -6.24 18.28
N GLY A 199 5.54 -4.96 18.62
CA GLY A 199 5.20 -4.45 19.95
C GLY A 199 3.75 -4.78 20.34
N LEU A 200 2.79 -4.58 19.43
CA LEU A 200 1.40 -4.98 19.65
C LEU A 200 1.26 -6.50 19.82
N GLY A 201 2.09 -7.28 19.16
CA GLY A 201 2.14 -8.72 19.33
C GLY A 201 2.70 -9.14 20.69
N VAL A 202 3.80 -8.53 21.14
CA VAL A 202 4.41 -8.81 22.46
C VAL A 202 3.46 -8.43 23.59
N THR A 203 2.67 -7.37 23.44
CA THR A 203 1.64 -6.97 24.43
C THR A 203 0.38 -7.84 24.39
N GLY A 204 0.29 -8.82 23.48
CA GLY A 204 -0.86 -9.71 23.34
C GLY A 204 -2.07 -9.09 22.62
N VAL A 205 -1.95 -7.87 22.12
CA VAL A 205 -3.02 -7.21 21.33
C VAL A 205 -3.20 -7.91 19.97
N LEU A 206 -2.10 -8.37 19.36
CA LEU A 206 -2.13 -9.19 18.15
C LEU A 206 -1.71 -10.64 18.47
N PRO A 207 -2.45 -11.66 18.02
CA PRO A 207 -2.04 -13.05 18.19
C PRO A 207 -0.81 -13.34 17.32
N LEU A 208 0.33 -13.65 17.94
CA LEU A 208 1.56 -14.04 17.25
C LEU A 208 1.80 -15.54 17.47
N SER A 209 1.22 -16.39 16.63
CA SER A 209 1.55 -17.81 16.56
C SER A 209 2.28 -18.13 15.27
N ALA A 210 3.30 -18.97 15.35
CA ALA A 210 4.09 -19.42 14.21
C ALA A 210 4.55 -20.86 14.41
N THR A 211 4.60 -21.61 13.34
CA THR A 211 5.13 -22.97 13.27
C THR A 211 6.33 -23.01 12.35
N PHE A 212 7.35 -23.79 12.69
CA PHE A 212 8.63 -23.77 11.97
C PHE A 212 8.87 -25.08 11.19
N GLY A 213 7.81 -25.82 10.89
CA GLY A 213 7.84 -27.02 10.05
C GLY A 213 7.91 -26.70 8.55
N PRO A 214 8.14 -27.74 7.71
CA PRO A 214 8.06 -27.58 6.26
C PRO A 214 6.62 -27.25 5.83
N VAL A 215 6.47 -26.45 4.78
CA VAL A 215 5.18 -26.02 4.21
C VAL A 215 5.04 -26.53 2.78
N PRO A 216 3.84 -27.00 2.37
CA PRO A 216 3.61 -27.43 1.00
C PRO A 216 3.45 -26.20 0.08
N LEU A 217 4.24 -26.15 -0.99
CA LEU A 217 4.13 -25.13 -2.03
C LEU A 217 4.44 -25.76 -3.39
N ALA A 218 3.56 -25.56 -4.37
CA ALA A 218 3.68 -26.07 -5.74
C ALA A 218 4.01 -27.58 -5.79
N GLY A 219 3.37 -28.38 -4.91
CA GLY A 219 3.55 -29.84 -4.86
C GLY A 219 4.83 -30.32 -4.18
N THR A 220 5.65 -29.43 -3.60
CA THR A 220 6.87 -29.77 -2.87
C THR A 220 6.80 -29.26 -1.43
N ALA A 221 7.47 -29.96 -0.50
CA ALA A 221 7.63 -29.50 0.89
C ALA A 221 8.87 -28.62 0.98
N LEU A 222 8.66 -27.32 1.22
CA LEU A 222 9.73 -26.33 1.37
C LEU A 222 9.90 -25.92 2.85
N PRO A 223 11.11 -25.54 3.28
CA PRO A 223 11.29 -24.92 4.58
C PRO A 223 10.42 -23.65 4.72
N TRP A 224 9.80 -23.44 5.89
CA TRP A 224 8.90 -22.33 6.19
C TRP A 224 9.47 -20.95 5.86
N TRP A 225 10.77 -20.78 5.97
CA TRP A 225 11.43 -19.50 5.71
C TRP A 225 11.48 -19.14 4.21
N VAL A 226 11.38 -20.12 3.28
CA VAL A 226 11.41 -19.87 1.83
C VAL A 226 10.25 -18.99 1.38
N PRO A 227 8.97 -19.37 1.60
CA PRO A 227 7.85 -18.51 1.23
C PRO A 227 7.87 -17.19 2.02
N LEU A 228 8.29 -17.17 3.28
CA LEU A 228 8.41 -15.95 4.06
C LEU A 228 9.43 -14.96 3.45
N VAL A 229 10.60 -15.44 3.03
CA VAL A 229 11.62 -14.59 2.39
C VAL A 229 11.11 -14.06 1.05
N ILE A 230 10.45 -14.89 0.24
CA ILE A 230 9.86 -14.44 -1.03
C ILE A 230 8.83 -13.32 -0.78
N VAL A 231 7.94 -13.49 0.19
CA VAL A 231 6.96 -12.47 0.54
C VAL A 231 7.65 -11.20 1.09
N ALA A 232 8.66 -11.34 1.94
CA ALA A 232 9.37 -10.22 2.51
C ALA A 232 10.16 -9.42 1.45
N VAL A 233 10.82 -10.10 0.51
CA VAL A 233 11.66 -9.46 -0.52
C VAL A 233 10.81 -8.95 -1.68
N VAL A 234 9.96 -9.81 -2.26
CA VAL A 234 9.19 -9.47 -3.47
C VAL A 234 7.92 -8.72 -3.10
N SER A 235 7.03 -9.35 -2.30
CA SER A 235 5.71 -8.79 -2.04
C SER A 235 5.73 -7.67 -1.00
N THR A 236 6.87 -7.40 -0.35
CA THR A 236 6.97 -6.31 0.63
C THR A 236 8.07 -5.32 0.24
N ALA A 237 9.34 -5.70 0.27
CA ALA A 237 10.44 -4.77 0.02
C ALA A 237 10.36 -4.13 -1.37
N LEU A 238 10.34 -4.95 -2.43
CA LEU A 238 10.25 -4.47 -3.81
C LEU A 238 8.93 -3.75 -4.07
N ALA A 239 7.82 -4.30 -3.60
CA ALA A 239 6.49 -3.76 -3.80
C ALA A 239 6.33 -2.36 -3.17
N TYR A 240 6.80 -2.15 -1.93
CA TYR A 240 6.75 -0.84 -1.28
C TYR A 240 7.64 0.20 -1.96
N VAL A 241 8.86 -0.19 -2.37
CA VAL A 241 9.74 0.72 -3.13
C VAL A 241 9.10 1.11 -4.46
N ALA A 242 8.55 0.14 -5.19
CA ALA A 242 7.86 0.39 -6.45
C ALA A 242 6.59 1.23 -6.25
N GLY A 243 5.77 0.90 -5.24
CA GLY A 243 4.56 1.63 -4.90
C GLY A 243 4.83 3.10 -4.55
N ILE A 244 5.79 3.36 -3.67
CA ILE A 244 6.19 4.73 -3.30
C ILE A 244 6.74 5.49 -4.50
N THR A 245 7.65 4.87 -5.27
CA THR A 245 8.24 5.50 -6.46
C THR A 245 7.19 5.82 -7.51
N SER A 246 6.26 4.90 -7.77
CA SER A 246 5.18 5.12 -8.73
C SER A 246 4.18 6.17 -8.26
N ALA A 247 3.83 6.17 -6.97
CA ALA A 247 2.91 7.15 -6.40
C ALA A 247 3.48 8.58 -6.44
N GLU A 248 4.79 8.74 -6.24
CA GLU A 248 5.48 10.04 -6.40
C GLU A 248 5.40 10.56 -7.83
N VAL A 249 5.49 9.67 -8.84
CA VAL A 249 5.48 10.04 -10.27
C VAL A 249 4.06 10.21 -10.81
N LEU A 250 3.12 9.32 -10.44
CA LEU A 250 1.77 9.25 -11.00
C LEU A 250 0.74 10.06 -10.18
N GLY A 251 1.08 10.42 -8.95
CA GLY A 251 0.14 10.94 -7.97
C GLY A 251 -0.70 9.85 -7.30
N SER A 252 -1.31 10.17 -6.17
CA SER A 252 -2.04 9.23 -5.31
C SER A 252 -3.21 8.55 -6.04
N ARG A 253 -3.97 9.32 -6.83
CA ARG A 253 -5.15 8.83 -7.53
C ARG A 253 -4.78 7.73 -8.54
N LEU A 254 -3.93 8.02 -9.52
CA LEU A 254 -3.60 7.04 -10.56
C LEU A 254 -2.84 5.85 -9.99
N ALA A 255 -1.90 6.08 -9.07
CA ALA A 255 -1.17 5.00 -8.41
C ALA A 255 -2.10 4.04 -7.66
N SER A 256 -3.10 4.55 -6.93
CA SER A 256 -4.07 3.72 -6.21
C SER A 256 -4.99 2.93 -7.14
N PHE A 257 -5.39 3.49 -8.29
CA PHE A 257 -6.15 2.72 -9.29
C PHE A 257 -5.30 1.62 -9.92
N VAL A 258 -4.04 1.89 -10.26
CA VAL A 258 -3.12 0.88 -10.82
C VAL A 258 -2.86 -0.24 -9.80
N SER A 259 -2.82 0.07 -8.50
CA SER A 259 -2.64 -0.95 -7.47
C SER A 259 -3.76 -2.01 -7.44
N LEU A 260 -4.95 -1.72 -7.98
CA LEU A 260 -6.02 -2.73 -8.11
C LEU A 260 -5.63 -3.92 -9.01
N LEU A 261 -4.60 -3.77 -9.85
CA LEU A 261 -4.01 -4.90 -10.57
C LEU A 261 -3.43 -5.97 -9.64
N GLU A 262 -3.12 -5.63 -8.40
CA GLU A 262 -2.71 -6.58 -7.37
C GLU A 262 -3.71 -7.75 -7.27
N VAL A 263 -5.01 -7.46 -7.31
CA VAL A 263 -6.06 -8.48 -7.20
C VAL A 263 -6.07 -9.39 -8.43
N VAL A 264 -5.84 -8.82 -9.62
CA VAL A 264 -5.75 -9.60 -10.87
C VAL A 264 -4.53 -10.51 -10.82
N PHE A 265 -3.39 -9.99 -10.39
CA PHE A 265 -2.16 -10.78 -10.24
C PHE A 265 -2.27 -11.80 -9.12
N ALA A 266 -2.96 -11.48 -8.00
CA ALA A 266 -3.21 -12.44 -6.94
C ALA A 266 -4.01 -13.64 -7.44
N ALA A 267 -5.07 -13.42 -8.22
CA ALA A 267 -5.83 -14.48 -8.85
C ALA A 267 -4.98 -15.30 -9.84
N LEU A 268 -4.13 -14.65 -10.63
CA LEU A 268 -3.19 -15.30 -11.54
C LEU A 268 -2.19 -16.21 -10.79
N PHE A 269 -1.59 -15.70 -9.71
CA PHE A 269 -0.63 -16.50 -8.92
C PHE A 269 -1.30 -17.62 -8.14
N ALA A 270 -2.53 -17.43 -7.66
CA ALA A 270 -3.33 -18.50 -7.05
C ALA A 270 -3.60 -19.63 -8.06
N TRP A 271 -3.92 -19.28 -9.31
CA TRP A 271 -4.06 -20.27 -10.37
C TRP A 271 -2.74 -20.99 -10.68
N LEU A 272 -1.64 -20.26 -10.87
CA LEU A 272 -0.34 -20.82 -11.28
C LEU A 272 0.34 -21.65 -10.19
N LEU A 273 0.28 -21.20 -8.92
CA LEU A 273 1.08 -21.76 -7.83
C LEU A 273 0.26 -22.65 -6.89
N LEU A 274 -1.05 -22.39 -6.74
CA LEU A 274 -1.93 -23.15 -5.85
C LEU A 274 -2.91 -24.06 -6.61
N GLY A 275 -2.94 -24.00 -7.94
CA GLY A 275 -3.84 -24.81 -8.77
C GLY A 275 -5.30 -24.36 -8.71
N GLU A 276 -5.58 -23.16 -8.18
CA GLU A 276 -6.94 -22.61 -8.14
C GLU A 276 -7.41 -22.27 -9.55
N GLN A 277 -8.64 -22.63 -9.91
CA GLN A 277 -9.16 -22.34 -11.25
C GLN A 277 -9.69 -20.90 -11.33
N LEU A 278 -9.26 -20.17 -12.37
CA LEU A 278 -9.83 -18.88 -12.69
C LEU A 278 -11.24 -19.05 -13.26
N THR A 279 -12.21 -18.41 -12.64
CA THR A 279 -13.59 -18.40 -13.13
C THR A 279 -13.77 -17.36 -14.24
N PRO A 280 -14.75 -17.53 -15.16
CA PRO A 280 -15.08 -16.54 -16.17
C PRO A 280 -15.42 -15.15 -15.57
N LEU A 281 -16.03 -15.14 -14.37
CA LEU A 281 -16.33 -13.89 -13.64
C LEU A 281 -15.06 -13.15 -13.20
N GLN A 282 -14.03 -13.88 -12.75
CA GLN A 282 -12.75 -13.29 -12.39
C GLN A 282 -12.03 -12.70 -13.61
N LEU A 283 -12.08 -13.38 -14.76
CA LEU A 283 -11.52 -12.87 -16.01
C LEU A 283 -12.24 -11.59 -16.47
N LEU A 284 -13.57 -11.58 -16.43
CA LEU A 284 -14.36 -10.39 -16.71
C LEU A 284 -14.05 -9.26 -15.72
N GLY A 285 -13.96 -9.58 -14.45
CA GLY A 285 -13.61 -8.62 -13.40
C GLY A 285 -12.24 -7.99 -13.63
N GLY A 286 -11.22 -8.80 -13.98
CA GLY A 286 -9.89 -8.32 -14.35
C GLY A 286 -9.93 -7.38 -15.56
N ALA A 287 -10.69 -7.71 -16.60
CA ALA A 287 -10.87 -6.84 -17.77
C ALA A 287 -11.54 -5.51 -17.41
N LEU A 288 -12.54 -5.51 -16.52
CA LEU A 288 -13.18 -4.28 -16.02
C LEU A 288 -12.21 -3.41 -15.21
N ILE A 289 -11.36 -4.00 -14.35
CA ILE A 289 -10.32 -3.27 -13.62
C ILE A 289 -9.36 -2.58 -14.60
N LEU A 290 -8.89 -3.31 -15.61
CA LEU A 290 -8.01 -2.75 -16.65
C LEU A 290 -8.68 -1.60 -17.41
N GLY A 291 -9.96 -1.76 -17.80
CA GLY A 291 -10.77 -0.71 -18.42
C GLY A 291 -10.94 0.51 -17.51
N GLY A 292 -11.17 0.28 -16.22
CA GLY A 292 -11.26 1.34 -15.22
C GLY A 292 -9.97 2.14 -15.08
N ILE A 293 -8.82 1.46 -15.00
CA ILE A 293 -7.50 2.10 -14.94
C ILE A 293 -7.25 2.93 -16.22
N ALA A 294 -7.56 2.37 -17.39
CA ALA A 294 -7.40 3.07 -18.67
C ALA A 294 -8.25 4.34 -18.73
N ALA A 295 -9.51 4.30 -18.28
CA ALA A 295 -10.39 5.46 -18.22
C ALA A 295 -9.88 6.54 -17.27
N VAL A 296 -9.44 6.17 -16.06
CA VAL A 296 -8.87 7.10 -15.08
C VAL A 296 -7.58 7.74 -15.62
N ARG A 297 -6.74 6.95 -16.29
CA ARG A 297 -5.53 7.45 -16.95
C ARG A 297 -5.85 8.44 -18.07
N ALA A 298 -6.83 8.14 -18.90
CA ALA A 298 -7.25 9.01 -20.02
C ALA A 298 -7.83 10.36 -19.53
N ALA A 299 -8.41 10.40 -18.34
CA ALA A 299 -8.86 11.65 -17.72
C ALA A 299 -7.72 12.62 -17.39
N GLY A 300 -6.47 12.19 -17.52
CA GLY A 300 -5.27 12.98 -17.21
C GLY A 300 -4.99 13.09 -15.71
N SER A 301 -3.81 13.57 -15.38
CA SER A 301 -3.45 13.89 -14.00
C SER A 301 -4.03 15.26 -13.62
N GLU A 302 -5.34 15.40 -13.66
CA GLU A 302 -5.98 16.56 -13.05
C GLU A 302 -5.75 16.48 -11.54
N ASN A 303 -4.85 17.34 -11.13
CA ASN A 303 -4.58 17.77 -9.76
C ASN A 303 -4.09 16.69 -8.78
N ALA A 304 -2.81 16.79 -8.49
CA ALA A 304 -2.28 16.46 -7.17
C ALA A 304 -3.30 16.86 -6.09
N VAL A 305 -3.42 16.04 -5.04
CA VAL A 305 -4.13 16.42 -3.82
C VAL A 305 -3.77 17.88 -3.52
N PRO A 306 -4.75 18.79 -3.39
CA PRO A 306 -4.44 20.20 -3.16
C PRO A 306 -3.49 20.34 -1.98
N ALA A 307 -2.53 21.27 -2.07
CA ALA A 307 -1.59 21.61 -0.98
C ALA A 307 -2.32 21.97 0.36
N THR A 308 -3.62 22.16 0.32
CA THR A 308 -4.51 22.37 1.48
C THR A 308 -4.65 21.15 2.42
N LEU A 309 -4.13 19.97 2.06
CA LEU A 309 -3.96 18.86 3.03
C LEU A 309 -2.65 18.96 3.83
N GLU A 310 -1.80 19.95 3.53
CA GLU A 310 -0.59 20.22 4.32
C GLU A 310 -0.83 20.47 5.82
N PRO A 311 -1.95 21.08 6.28
CA PRO A 311 -2.13 21.35 7.71
C PRO A 311 -2.51 20.15 8.58
N LEU A 312 -2.87 19.00 8.01
CA LEU A 312 -3.30 17.84 8.80
C LEU A 312 -2.16 17.06 9.47
N ILE A 313 -0.92 17.41 9.15
CA ILE A 313 0.26 16.95 9.89
C ILE A 313 0.89 18.20 10.49
N PRO A 314 0.86 18.41 11.82
CA PRO A 314 1.44 19.59 12.44
C PRO A 314 2.93 19.65 12.09
N VAL A 315 3.32 20.60 11.26
CA VAL A 315 4.69 21.04 11.16
C VAL A 315 4.89 21.94 12.37
N PRO A 316 5.76 21.61 13.33
CA PRO A 316 6.11 22.55 14.38
C PRO A 316 6.72 23.78 13.70
N LEU A 317 6.11 24.95 13.91
CA LEU A 317 6.69 26.24 13.60
C LEU A 317 7.99 26.37 14.39
N MET A 318 9.11 26.00 13.78
CA MET A 318 10.43 26.35 14.28
C MET A 318 11.11 27.24 13.24
N ASP A 319 11.32 28.47 13.68
CA ASP A 319 12.16 29.54 13.13
C ASP A 319 11.80 30.09 11.73
N ALA A 320 10.84 31.00 11.73
CA ALA A 320 11.00 32.19 10.93
C ALA A 320 12.17 33.01 11.53
N GLY A 321 13.40 32.59 11.20
CA GLY A 321 14.57 33.48 11.41
C GLY A 321 14.33 34.79 10.66
N VAL A 322 14.17 35.84 11.42
CA VAL A 322 14.09 37.21 10.97
C VAL A 322 15.29 37.47 10.08
N VAL A 323 15.08 37.52 8.77
CA VAL A 323 16.01 38.13 7.84
C VAL A 323 15.77 39.61 7.96
N GLU A 324 16.60 40.26 8.74
CA GLU A 324 16.71 41.73 8.82
C GLU A 324 17.04 42.29 7.42
N PRO A 325 16.28 43.24 6.89
CA PRO A 325 16.64 43.86 5.62
C PRO A 325 17.90 44.71 5.84
N ALA A 326 18.98 44.33 5.16
CA ALA A 326 20.17 45.17 5.06
C ALA A 326 19.78 46.50 4.42
N THR A 327 19.74 47.55 5.25
CA THR A 327 19.61 48.94 4.86
C THR A 327 20.78 49.31 3.95
N ALA A 328 20.45 49.66 2.72
CA ALA A 328 21.35 50.42 1.85
C ALA A 328 21.64 51.77 2.48
N LEU A 329 22.88 52.03 2.76
CA LEU A 329 23.40 53.38 2.98
C LEU A 329 24.60 53.63 2.06
N ASP A 330 24.33 54.57 1.15
CA ASP A 330 25.20 55.66 0.62
C ASP A 330 26.70 55.40 0.42
N ARG A 331 27.15 55.40 -0.76
CA ARG A 331 27.88 56.52 -1.48
C ARG A 331 28.37 56.02 -2.83
#